data_f29f6e48cffc1002e3c0b341ed812eea
#
_entry.id   f29f6e48cffc1002e3c0b341ed812eea
#
_cell.length_a   1.000
_cell.length_b   1.000
_cell.length_c   1.000
_cell.angle_alpha   90.00
_cell.angle_beta   90.00
_cell.angle_gamma   90.00
#
_symmetry.space_group_name_H-M   'P 1'
#
loop_
_entity.id
_entity.type
_entity.pdbx_description
1 polymer ?
#
loop_
_entity_poly.entity_id
_entity_poly.type
_entity_poly.pdbx_seq_one_letter_code
_entity_poly.pdbx_strand_id
1 'polypeptide(L)'
;MSNKKTDNAIRNLFIEKIYNICDGKKAEEVFLTYIKSDGTEEDITYRSFGLKCELLMQKFQKSMLRRNDRVLVLTPMSPFGCIAVTALAISELVSVVLNPQLPEEELDSLVKKSDISGI
;
A
#
# COMPACT_ATOMS: atom_id res chain seq x y z
N MET A 1 -22.56 -0.50 12.83
CA MET A 1 -22.22 -1.80 12.21
C MET A 1 -22.11 -1.63 10.71
N SER A 2 -20.94 -1.90 10.14
CA SER A 2 -20.78 -1.76 8.69
C SER A 2 -21.57 -2.84 7.96
N ASN A 3 -22.24 -2.45 6.89
CA ASN A 3 -22.96 -3.36 6.03
C ASN A 3 -21.97 -3.97 5.04
N LYS A 4 -21.75 -5.28 5.08
CA LYS A 4 -20.82 -5.98 4.21
C LYS A 4 -21.05 -5.69 2.71
N LYS A 5 -22.32 -5.58 2.29
CA LYS A 5 -22.66 -5.24 0.90
C LYS A 5 -22.19 -3.84 0.52
N THR A 6 -22.36 -2.87 1.42
CA THR A 6 -21.91 -1.49 1.20
C THR A 6 -20.38 -1.42 1.16
N ASP A 7 -19.71 -2.10 2.09
CA ASP A 7 -18.25 -2.15 2.13
C ASP A 7 -17.68 -2.77 0.86
N ASN A 8 -18.25 -3.89 0.39
CA ASN A 8 -17.82 -4.53 -0.84
C ASN A 8 -18.08 -3.66 -2.07
N ALA A 9 -19.19 -2.95 -2.11
CA ALA A 9 -19.51 -2.04 -3.22
C ALA A 9 -18.51 -0.88 -3.28
N ILE A 10 -18.18 -0.28 -2.13
CA ILE A 10 -17.20 0.80 -2.05
C ILE A 10 -15.81 0.29 -2.46
N ARG A 11 -15.40 -0.87 -1.94
CA ARG A 11 -14.13 -1.49 -2.30
C ARG A 11 -14.02 -1.76 -3.79
N ASN A 12 -15.06 -2.35 -4.39
CA ASN A 12 -15.09 -2.67 -5.81
C ASN A 12 -15.00 -1.39 -6.66
N LEU A 13 -15.70 -0.33 -6.27
CA LEU A 13 -15.64 0.96 -6.94
C LEU A 13 -14.23 1.56 -6.87
N PHE A 14 -13.57 1.47 -5.73
CA PHE A 14 -12.21 1.95 -5.52
C PHE A 14 -11.23 1.20 -6.43
N ILE A 15 -11.30 -0.14 -6.43
CA ILE A 15 -10.46 -1.00 -7.28
C ILE A 15 -10.68 -0.66 -8.77
N GLU A 16 -11.93 -0.55 -9.19
CA GLU A 16 -12.29 -0.23 -10.57
C GLU A 16 -11.69 1.11 -11.00
N LYS A 17 -11.79 2.12 -10.15
CA LYS A 17 -11.20 3.44 -10.45
C LYS A 17 -9.69 3.37 -10.59
N ILE A 18 -9.01 2.64 -9.70
CA ILE A 18 -7.55 2.47 -9.78
C ILE A 18 -7.17 1.78 -11.08
N TYR A 19 -7.83 0.67 -11.43
CA TYR A 19 -7.53 -0.05 -12.67
C TYR A 19 -7.82 0.80 -13.90
N ASN A 20 -8.92 1.52 -13.92
CA ASN A 20 -9.26 2.39 -15.04
C ASN A 20 -8.23 3.49 -15.26
N ILE A 21 -7.69 4.05 -14.18
CA ILE A 21 -6.63 5.05 -14.27
C ILE A 21 -5.32 4.42 -14.74
N CYS A 22 -4.96 3.26 -14.19
CA CYS A 22 -3.68 2.61 -14.48
C CYS A 22 -3.64 1.97 -15.87
N ASP A 23 -4.77 1.55 -16.44
CA ASP A 23 -4.85 0.93 -17.75
C ASP A 23 -5.49 1.83 -18.83
N GLY A 24 -5.95 3.00 -18.45
CA GLY A 24 -6.67 3.93 -19.34
C GLY A 24 -5.76 4.83 -20.17
N LYS A 25 -6.34 5.90 -20.69
CA LYS A 25 -5.63 6.87 -21.53
C LYS A 25 -4.49 7.58 -20.82
N LYS A 26 -4.55 7.67 -19.49
CA LYS A 26 -3.52 8.31 -18.66
C LYS A 26 -2.45 7.35 -18.16
N ALA A 27 -2.48 6.08 -18.60
CA ALA A 27 -1.58 5.05 -18.08
C ALA A 27 -0.10 5.42 -18.19
N GLU A 28 0.29 6.08 -19.25
CA GLU A 28 1.69 6.47 -19.50
C GLU A 28 2.05 7.84 -18.90
N GLU A 29 1.10 8.55 -18.29
CA GLU A 29 1.37 9.81 -17.61
C GLU A 29 2.03 9.53 -16.26
N VAL A 30 2.84 10.48 -15.80
CA VAL A 30 3.50 10.39 -14.50
C VAL A 30 2.46 10.59 -13.40
N PHE A 31 2.38 9.63 -12.49
CA PHE A 31 1.57 9.70 -11.28
C PHE A 31 2.34 10.27 -10.11
N LEU A 32 3.61 9.87 -9.98
CA LEU A 32 4.43 10.17 -8.82
C LEU A 32 5.87 10.41 -9.27
N THR A 33 6.47 11.51 -8.81
CA THR A 33 7.89 11.77 -8.97
C THR A 33 8.56 11.69 -7.60
N TYR A 34 9.54 10.80 -7.49
CA TYR A 34 10.32 10.64 -6.27
C TYR A 34 11.65 11.36 -6.44
N ILE A 35 11.90 12.32 -5.56
CA ILE A 35 13.17 13.06 -5.53
C ILE A 35 14.07 12.40 -4.50
N LYS A 36 15.16 11.79 -4.99
CA LYS A 36 16.13 11.10 -4.13
C LYS A 36 17.01 12.10 -3.39
N SER A 37 17.70 11.62 -2.35
CA SER A 37 18.56 12.45 -1.52
C SER A 37 19.71 13.09 -2.30
N ASP A 38 20.13 12.47 -3.41
CA ASP A 38 21.17 13.02 -4.30
C ASP A 38 20.64 14.06 -5.31
N GLY A 39 19.34 14.36 -5.26
CA GLY A 39 18.67 15.31 -6.15
C GLY A 39 18.17 14.71 -7.45
N THR A 40 18.46 13.44 -7.74
CA THR A 40 17.93 12.79 -8.94
C THR A 40 16.43 12.48 -8.78
N GLU A 41 15.72 12.45 -9.90
CA GLU A 41 14.29 12.21 -9.93
C GLU A 41 13.98 10.83 -10.53
N GLU A 42 12.99 10.16 -9.96
CA GLU A 42 12.44 8.92 -10.49
C GLU A 42 10.95 9.12 -10.74
N ASP A 43 10.54 9.00 -11.98
CA ASP A 43 9.13 9.13 -12.37
C ASP A 43 8.47 7.76 -12.40
N ILE A 44 7.28 7.68 -11.82
CA ILE A 44 6.47 6.46 -11.83
C ILE A 44 5.15 6.78 -12.52
N THR A 45 4.88 6.08 -13.61
CA THR A 45 3.63 6.23 -14.37
C THR A 45 2.49 5.53 -13.64
N TYR A 46 1.26 5.89 -14.00
CA TYR A 46 0.07 5.21 -13.48
C TYR A 46 0.12 3.71 -13.75
N ARG A 47 0.52 3.30 -14.96
CA ARG A 47 0.63 1.89 -15.32
C ARG A 47 1.66 1.17 -14.46
N SER A 48 2.85 1.74 -14.30
CA SER A 48 3.90 1.15 -13.47
C SER A 48 3.47 1.01 -12.02
N PHE A 49 2.80 2.03 -11.50
CA PHE A 49 2.27 1.99 -10.14
C PHE A 49 1.26 0.85 -9.96
N GLY A 50 0.31 0.75 -10.89
CA GLY A 50 -0.71 -0.30 -10.86
C GLY A 50 -0.12 -1.70 -10.93
N LEU A 51 0.86 -1.92 -11.82
CA LEU A 51 1.54 -3.22 -11.95
C LEU A 51 2.28 -3.60 -10.68
N LYS A 52 2.96 -2.65 -10.06
CA LYS A 52 3.69 -2.91 -8.80
C LYS A 52 2.73 -3.23 -7.65
N CYS A 53 1.60 -2.53 -7.57
CA CYS A 53 0.55 -2.85 -6.60
C CYS A 53 0.03 -4.28 -6.82
N GLU A 54 -0.23 -4.65 -8.06
CA GLU A 54 -0.76 -5.97 -8.39
C GLU A 54 0.22 -7.09 -8.01
N LEU A 55 1.50 -6.90 -8.28
CA LEU A 55 2.53 -7.88 -7.88
C LEU A 55 2.57 -8.06 -6.35
N LEU A 56 2.46 -6.98 -5.62
CA LEU A 56 2.47 -7.04 -4.16
C LEU A 56 1.19 -7.68 -3.62
N MET A 57 0.05 -7.40 -4.24
CA MET A 57 -1.22 -8.05 -3.90
C MET A 57 -1.16 -9.56 -4.07
N GLN A 58 -0.51 -10.04 -5.14
CA GLN A 58 -0.30 -11.46 -5.37
C GLN A 58 0.51 -12.11 -4.24
N LYS A 59 1.53 -11.39 -3.75
CA LYS A 59 2.32 -11.87 -2.61
C LYS A 59 1.47 -11.96 -1.33
N PHE A 60 0.58 -11.00 -1.10
CA PHE A 60 -0.32 -11.04 0.05
C PHE A 60 -1.28 -12.23 -0.05
N GLN A 61 -1.79 -12.54 -1.23
CA GLN A 61 -2.69 -13.68 -1.43
C GLN A 61 -2.00 -15.01 -1.13
N LYS A 62 -0.71 -15.11 -1.39
CA LYS A 62 0.09 -16.32 -1.10
C LYS A 62 0.51 -16.42 0.35
N SER A 63 0.39 -15.34 1.11
CA SER A 63 0.70 -15.32 2.54
C SER A 63 -0.47 -15.91 3.33
N MET A 64 -0.25 -16.13 4.63
CA MET A 64 -1.30 -16.59 5.52
C MET A 64 -2.11 -15.46 6.15
N LEU A 65 -1.98 -14.26 5.62
CA LEU A 65 -2.72 -13.10 6.10
C LEU A 65 -4.21 -13.22 5.78
N ARG A 66 -5.03 -12.83 6.74
CA ARG A 66 -6.49 -12.85 6.64
C ARG A 66 -7.01 -11.42 6.54
N ARG A 67 -8.24 -11.29 6.05
CA ARG A 67 -8.95 -10.01 5.99
C ARG A 67 -8.84 -9.27 7.33
N ASN A 68 -8.56 -7.98 7.26
CA ASN A 68 -8.40 -7.07 8.40
C ASN A 68 -7.17 -7.34 9.27
N ASP A 69 -6.28 -8.26 8.88
CA ASP A 69 -4.99 -8.40 9.56
C ASP A 69 -4.20 -7.11 9.42
N ARG A 70 -3.44 -6.80 10.46
CA ARG A 70 -2.60 -5.61 10.51
C ARG A 70 -1.20 -5.94 10.03
N VAL A 71 -0.75 -5.18 9.04
CA VAL A 71 0.58 -5.37 8.44
C VAL A 71 1.41 -4.12 8.69
N LEU A 72 2.58 -4.32 9.26
CA LEU A 72 3.52 -3.23 9.53
C LEU A 72 4.19 -2.80 8.22
N VAL A 73 4.08 -1.51 7.92
CA VAL A 73 4.81 -0.87 6.82
C VAL A 73 5.92 -0.04 7.43
N LEU A 74 7.15 -0.52 7.28
CA LEU A 74 8.34 0.09 7.86
C LEU A 74 9.32 0.41 6.75
N THR A 75 9.06 1.50 6.06
CA THR A 75 9.93 1.96 4.96
C THR A 75 10.18 3.45 5.09
N PRO A 76 11.35 3.94 4.64
CA PRO A 76 11.56 5.37 4.51
C PRO A 76 10.59 5.94 3.47
N MET A 77 10.46 7.28 3.43
CA MET A 77 9.62 7.91 2.42
C MET A 77 10.14 7.54 1.02
N SER A 78 9.36 6.77 0.29
CA SER A 78 9.73 6.24 -1.03
C SER A 78 8.47 5.81 -1.80
N PRO A 79 8.57 5.62 -3.11
CA PRO A 79 7.44 5.10 -3.90
C PRO A 79 6.93 3.75 -3.39
N PHE A 80 7.82 2.91 -2.85
CA PHE A 80 7.43 1.60 -2.31
C PHE A 80 6.43 1.74 -1.17
N GLY A 81 6.56 2.75 -0.31
CA GLY A 81 5.61 3.00 0.76
C GLY A 81 4.20 3.24 0.24
N CYS A 82 4.05 4.07 -0.79
CA CYS A 82 2.76 4.34 -1.43
C CYS A 82 2.17 3.07 -2.06
N ILE A 83 3.00 2.29 -2.73
CA ILE A 83 2.59 1.03 -3.35
C ILE A 83 2.11 0.05 -2.29
N ALA A 84 2.86 -0.09 -1.20
CA ALA A 84 2.52 -1.01 -0.11
C ALA A 84 1.19 -0.66 0.54
N VAL A 85 0.97 0.61 0.89
CA VAL A 85 -0.27 1.06 1.51
C VAL A 85 -1.47 0.84 0.58
N THR A 86 -1.31 1.16 -0.70
CA THR A 86 -2.37 0.97 -1.69
C THR A 86 -2.70 -0.51 -1.88
N ALA A 87 -1.68 -1.35 -2.03
CA ALA A 87 -1.86 -2.79 -2.21
C ALA A 87 -2.52 -3.43 -0.98
N LEU A 88 -2.14 -3.00 0.22
CA LEU A 88 -2.77 -3.48 1.46
C LEU A 88 -4.24 -3.09 1.52
N ALA A 89 -4.57 -1.84 1.17
CA ALA A 89 -5.96 -1.37 1.16
C ALA A 89 -6.83 -2.19 0.20
N ILE A 90 -6.33 -2.44 -1.01
CA ILE A 90 -7.06 -3.23 -2.00
C ILE A 90 -7.23 -4.69 -1.53
N SER A 91 -6.23 -5.22 -0.82
CA SER A 91 -6.24 -6.60 -0.31
C SER A 91 -7.05 -6.76 0.98
N GLU A 92 -7.74 -5.72 1.43
CA GLU A 92 -8.53 -5.71 2.67
C GLU A 92 -7.70 -5.96 3.93
N LEU A 93 -6.44 -5.54 3.88
CA LEU A 93 -5.53 -5.57 5.01
C LEU A 93 -5.39 -4.17 5.60
N VAL A 94 -5.02 -4.11 6.86
CA VAL A 94 -4.82 -2.84 7.58
C VAL A 94 -3.34 -2.51 7.59
N SER A 95 -2.97 -1.34 7.05
CA SER A 95 -1.59 -0.88 7.09
C SER A 95 -1.33 -0.13 8.39
N VAL A 96 -0.26 -0.51 9.08
CA VAL A 96 0.26 0.22 10.24
C VAL A 96 1.60 0.81 9.82
N VAL A 97 1.61 2.12 9.58
CA VAL A 97 2.78 2.81 9.03
C VAL A 97 3.56 3.45 10.17
N LEU A 98 4.80 3.03 10.32
CA LEU A 98 5.70 3.57 11.34
C LEU A 98 6.96 4.13 10.69
N ASN A 99 7.53 5.16 11.32
CA ASN A 99 8.78 5.74 10.88
C ASN A 99 9.95 4.80 11.23
N PRO A 100 10.73 4.30 10.24
CA PRO A 100 11.84 3.39 10.52
C PRO A 100 13.00 4.05 11.28
N GLN A 101 13.03 5.39 11.36
CA GLN A 101 14.07 6.13 12.08
C GLN A 101 13.75 6.33 13.56
N LEU A 102 12.59 5.87 14.03
CA LEU A 102 12.27 5.92 15.46
C LEU A 102 13.25 5.04 16.26
N PRO A 103 13.55 5.43 17.51
CA PRO A 103 14.38 4.57 18.39
C PRO A 103 13.79 3.17 18.50
N GLU A 104 14.65 2.16 18.58
CA GLU A 104 14.24 0.75 18.63
C GLU A 104 13.22 0.47 19.73
N GLU A 105 13.39 1.06 20.89
CA GLU A 105 12.47 0.90 22.02
C GLU A 105 11.08 1.42 21.71
N GLU A 106 10.98 2.57 21.02
CA GLU A 106 9.69 3.12 20.61
C GLU A 106 9.03 2.27 19.55
N LEU A 107 9.80 1.77 18.57
CA LEU A 107 9.29 0.87 17.55
C LEU A 107 8.73 -0.40 18.16
N ASP A 108 9.47 -1.03 19.08
CA ASP A 108 9.02 -2.25 19.77
C ASP A 108 7.72 -2.01 20.54
N SER A 109 7.62 -0.89 21.24
CA SER A 109 6.41 -0.53 21.98
C SER A 109 5.21 -0.35 21.06
N LEU A 110 5.40 0.35 19.94
CA LEU A 110 4.31 0.60 18.97
C LEU A 110 3.87 -0.67 18.27
N VAL A 111 4.82 -1.54 17.91
CA VAL A 111 4.53 -2.84 17.29
C VAL A 111 3.68 -3.70 18.23
N LYS A 112 4.04 -3.77 19.51
CA LYS A 112 3.28 -4.51 20.51
C LYS A 112 1.87 -3.97 20.69
N LYS A 113 1.71 -2.65 20.73
CA LYS A 113 0.40 -2.01 20.89
C LYS A 113 -0.50 -2.16 19.66
N SER A 114 0.09 -2.34 18.48
CA SER A 114 -0.64 -2.33 17.21
C SER A 114 -1.17 -3.69 16.80
N ASP A 115 -0.86 -4.75 17.54
CA ASP A 115 -1.34 -6.12 17.25
C ASP A 115 -1.05 -6.52 15.79
N ILE A 116 0.22 -6.51 15.43
CA ILE A 116 0.69 -6.74 14.06
C ILE A 116 0.62 -8.23 13.72
N SER A 117 0.08 -8.55 12.54
CA SER A 117 0.01 -9.91 11.99
C SER A 117 1.12 -10.20 10.98
N GLY A 118 1.74 -9.17 10.40
CA GLY A 118 2.82 -9.32 9.42
C GLY A 118 3.61 -8.03 9.23
N ILE A 119 4.75 -8.16 8.60
CA ILE A 119 5.65 -7.03 8.33
C ILE A 119 5.93 -6.93 6.84
#